data_e17680c2e5e05971bf42fb40531a113d
#
_entry.id   e17680c2e5e05971bf42fb40531a113d
#
_cell.length_a   1.000
_cell.length_b   1.000
_cell.length_c   1.000
_cell.angle_alpha   90.00
_cell.angle_beta   90.00
_cell.angle_gamma   90.00
#
_symmetry.space_group_name_H-M   'P 1'
#
loop_
_entity.id
_entity.type
_entity.pdbx_description
1 polymer ?
#
loop_
_entity_poly.entity_id
_entity_poly.type
_entity_poly.pdbx_seq_one_letter_code
_entity_poly.pdbx_strand_id
1 'polypeptide(L)'
;MDDLPLELLQSLDHKKENHAFRSLKTFEGVDFFSNDYLGFAREELIHEKALEKLHTFPFNLNGSTGSRLLSGNHKAYTELEQTLCETFEVEAALVYNSGFSANMGWISAIIQKSDLVLYDALCHASIRDGLKMSPAKSYKFKHNDLSDLKNKYEQLKKHKNVYLITESVFSVDGDFAPLDELKVFCETHQIRMIVDCAHSAGIYPYNYKQYFLSIVTFGKSYGVHGATLLCSQNIKDYLVNHSRSLIYTTALDPFTIYKIQAAIELSRSVKAEKLRVKLSECISHFLKIAEDLNLMAYLLNSNSAIQGINCKDNAQAIDLQNYLQQHKFALAAIRYPTVAKGEERIRVVLHAFNTKDEIKRLLEAIHSYFQS
;
A
#
# COMPACT_ATOMS: atom_id res chain seq x y z
N MET A 1 20.15 34.48 -9.77
CA MET A 1 18.69 34.37 -9.88
C MET A 1 18.29 33.15 -9.08
N ASP A 2 17.36 33.29 -8.16
CA ASP A 2 16.79 32.13 -7.50
C ASP A 2 16.06 31.28 -8.54
N ASP A 3 16.26 29.96 -8.51
CA ASP A 3 15.74 29.05 -9.53
C ASP A 3 14.23 28.82 -9.41
N LEU A 4 13.60 29.25 -8.31
CA LEU A 4 12.17 29.06 -8.02
C LEU A 4 11.43 30.39 -7.86
N PRO A 5 10.15 30.47 -8.29
CA PRO A 5 9.26 31.57 -7.95
C PRO A 5 9.15 31.83 -6.45
N LEU A 6 8.99 33.10 -6.05
CA LEU A 6 8.98 33.51 -4.64
C LEU A 6 7.93 32.79 -3.79
N GLU A 7 6.75 32.56 -4.34
CA GLU A 7 5.65 31.86 -3.65
C GLU A 7 6.00 30.41 -3.34
N LEU A 8 6.82 29.77 -4.17
CA LEU A 8 7.28 28.40 -3.94
C LEU A 8 8.37 28.37 -2.88
N LEU A 9 9.28 29.37 -2.84
CA LEU A 9 10.26 29.52 -1.78
C LEU A 9 9.58 29.76 -0.43
N GLN A 10 8.61 30.66 -0.36
CA GLN A 10 7.78 30.90 0.83
C GLN A 10 7.05 29.63 1.30
N SER A 11 6.56 28.81 0.37
CA SER A 11 5.93 27.50 0.69
C SER A 11 6.94 26.53 1.34
N LEU A 12 8.20 26.53 0.89
CA LEU A 12 9.26 25.72 1.51
C LEU A 12 9.62 26.22 2.91
N ASP A 13 9.70 27.53 3.10
CA ASP A 13 10.01 28.12 4.42
C ASP A 13 8.86 27.85 5.41
N HIS A 14 7.63 28.03 5.00
CA HIS A 14 6.47 27.64 5.81
C HIS A 14 6.49 26.16 6.23
N LYS A 15 6.96 25.24 5.35
CA LYS A 15 7.16 23.84 5.72
C LYS A 15 8.25 23.64 6.77
N LYS A 16 9.35 24.43 6.73
CA LYS A 16 10.42 24.38 7.73
C LYS A 16 9.92 24.87 9.08
N GLU A 17 9.22 26.01 9.11
CA GLU A 17 8.64 26.62 10.32
C GLU A 17 7.65 25.68 11.03
N ASN A 18 6.87 24.93 10.27
CA ASN A 18 5.87 23.99 10.81
C ASN A 18 6.40 22.56 11.00
N HIS A 19 7.71 22.34 10.99
CA HIS A 19 8.32 21.02 11.10
C HIS A 19 7.76 19.98 10.08
N ALA A 20 7.30 20.47 8.93
CA ALA A 20 6.71 19.66 7.85
C ALA A 20 7.67 19.47 6.66
N PHE A 21 8.88 20.05 6.73
CA PHE A 21 9.89 19.91 5.67
C PHE A 21 10.37 18.47 5.56
N ARG A 22 10.44 17.95 4.33
CA ARG A 22 10.89 16.59 4.03
C ARG A 22 12.27 16.60 3.37
N SER A 23 13.09 15.66 3.77
CA SER A 23 14.38 15.37 3.14
C SER A 23 14.53 13.87 2.89
N LEU A 24 15.25 13.49 1.84
CA LEU A 24 15.63 12.11 1.62
C LEU A 24 16.69 11.73 2.66
N LYS A 25 16.39 10.71 3.46
CA LYS A 25 17.27 10.23 4.53
C LYS A 25 17.50 8.73 4.37
N THR A 26 18.70 8.29 4.72
CA THR A 26 18.99 6.88 4.99
C THR A 26 18.77 6.62 6.47
N PHE A 27 18.22 5.43 6.77
CA PHE A 27 17.99 5.01 8.15
C PHE A 27 18.87 3.80 8.44
N GLU A 28 19.53 3.83 9.59
CA GLU A 28 20.36 2.73 10.09
C GLU A 28 19.73 2.16 11.37
N GLY A 29 20.01 0.88 11.63
CA GLY A 29 19.52 0.20 12.82
C GLY A 29 18.50 -0.89 12.50
N VAL A 30 17.83 -1.37 13.56
CA VAL A 30 16.80 -2.41 13.44
C VAL A 30 15.61 -1.86 12.65
N ASP A 31 15.24 -2.57 11.60
CA ASP A 31 14.18 -2.16 10.68
C ASP A 31 12.79 -2.35 11.32
N PHE A 32 12.13 -1.24 11.62
CA PHE A 32 10.71 -1.11 11.92
C PHE A 32 10.04 -0.09 10.99
N PHE A 33 10.60 0.08 9.78
CA PHE A 33 10.27 1.15 8.86
C PHE A 33 9.79 0.67 7.49
N SER A 34 10.47 -0.34 6.92
CA SER A 34 10.13 -0.84 5.59
C SER A 34 8.77 -1.55 5.58
N ASN A 35 8.21 -1.79 4.39
CA ASN A 35 6.99 -2.59 4.24
C ASN A 35 7.32 -4.04 3.81
N ASP A 36 8.53 -4.51 4.06
CA ASP A 36 9.00 -5.87 3.75
C ASP A 36 8.50 -6.89 4.79
N TYR A 37 7.19 -6.96 4.99
CA TYR A 37 6.53 -7.69 6.08
C TYR A 37 7.00 -9.13 6.25
N LEU A 38 7.28 -9.85 5.15
CA LEU A 38 7.71 -11.24 5.16
C LEU A 38 9.22 -11.42 4.97
N GLY A 39 9.98 -10.32 4.73
CA GLY A 39 11.42 -10.37 4.46
C GLY A 39 11.77 -10.81 3.03
N PHE A 40 10.83 -10.74 2.09
CA PHE A 40 11.06 -11.19 0.72
C PHE A 40 12.05 -10.30 -0.05
N ALA A 41 12.20 -9.02 0.30
CA ALA A 41 13.21 -8.16 -0.29
C ALA A 41 14.66 -8.61 0.03
N ARG A 42 14.83 -9.45 1.04
CA ARG A 42 16.13 -10.01 1.51
C ARG A 42 16.32 -11.48 1.09
N GLU A 43 15.37 -12.03 0.33
CA GLU A 43 15.33 -13.46 -0.02
C GLU A 43 16.12 -13.72 -1.31
N GLU A 44 17.30 -14.33 -1.18
CA GLU A 44 18.21 -14.63 -2.29
C GLU A 44 17.57 -15.54 -3.36
N LEU A 45 16.73 -16.48 -2.94
CA LEU A 45 16.03 -17.40 -3.84
C LEU A 45 15.21 -16.67 -4.92
N ILE A 46 14.61 -15.52 -4.61
CA ILE A 46 13.87 -14.72 -5.58
C ILE A 46 14.82 -14.19 -6.67
N HIS A 47 16.00 -13.72 -6.25
CA HIS A 47 17.01 -13.20 -7.18
C HIS A 47 17.58 -14.32 -8.08
N GLU A 48 17.96 -15.45 -7.49
CA GLU A 48 18.51 -16.62 -8.19
C GLU A 48 17.55 -17.14 -9.27
N LYS A 49 16.28 -17.41 -8.88
CA LYS A 49 15.26 -17.87 -9.83
C LYS A 49 14.99 -16.89 -10.95
N ALA A 50 15.01 -15.59 -10.65
CA ALA A 50 14.84 -14.57 -11.68
C ALA A 50 16.01 -14.52 -12.66
N LEU A 51 17.25 -14.70 -12.18
CA LEU A 51 18.45 -14.80 -13.02
C LEU A 51 18.41 -16.03 -13.93
N GLU A 52 18.05 -17.21 -13.40
CA GLU A 52 17.91 -18.43 -14.21
C GLU A 52 16.95 -18.22 -15.39
N LYS A 53 15.78 -17.62 -15.15
CA LYS A 53 14.81 -17.29 -16.20
C LYS A 53 15.34 -16.24 -17.17
N LEU A 54 16.05 -15.22 -16.67
CA LEU A 54 16.61 -14.16 -17.50
C LEU A 54 17.66 -14.70 -18.49
N HIS A 55 18.48 -15.68 -18.10
CA HIS A 55 19.47 -16.29 -18.98
C HIS A 55 18.85 -17.01 -20.20
N THR A 56 17.60 -17.42 -20.10
CA THR A 56 16.86 -18.04 -21.22
C THR A 56 16.05 -17.02 -22.03
N PHE A 57 16.02 -15.76 -21.60
CA PHE A 57 15.26 -14.71 -22.26
C PHE A 57 16.01 -14.16 -23.49
N PRO A 58 15.42 -14.18 -24.68
CA PRO A 58 16.17 -13.95 -25.94
C PRO A 58 16.44 -12.47 -26.25
N PHE A 59 15.88 -11.51 -25.47
CA PHE A 59 15.89 -10.08 -25.77
C PHE A 59 16.29 -9.23 -24.57
N ASN A 60 16.57 -7.97 -24.79
CA ASN A 60 16.68 -6.83 -23.85
C ASN A 60 16.86 -7.17 -22.35
N LEU A 61 18.06 -7.55 -21.94
CA LEU A 61 18.36 -7.95 -20.56
C LEU A 61 18.18 -6.81 -19.54
N ASN A 62 18.35 -5.54 -19.97
CA ASN A 62 18.43 -4.39 -19.07
C ASN A 62 17.16 -3.54 -19.01
N GLY A 63 16.27 -3.63 -19.99
CA GLY A 63 15.07 -2.80 -20.00
C GLY A 63 14.13 -3.10 -21.16
N SER A 64 12.88 -2.66 -21.03
CA SER A 64 11.82 -2.95 -22.01
C SER A 64 11.81 -1.99 -23.20
N THR A 65 12.52 -0.87 -23.14
CA THR A 65 12.72 0.12 -24.22
C THR A 65 11.46 0.74 -24.81
N GLY A 66 10.27 0.41 -24.30
CA GLY A 66 9.00 0.95 -24.74
C GLY A 66 7.84 0.56 -23.83
N SER A 67 6.65 1.08 -24.11
CA SER A 67 5.44 0.69 -23.38
C SER A 67 4.97 -0.73 -23.77
N ARG A 68 4.06 -1.29 -22.98
CA ARG A 68 3.46 -2.60 -23.24
C ARG A 68 2.70 -2.69 -24.58
N LEU A 69 2.20 -1.57 -25.10
CA LEU A 69 1.54 -1.53 -26.41
C LEU A 69 2.51 -1.34 -27.59
N LEU A 70 3.81 -1.20 -27.32
CA LEU A 70 4.86 -1.09 -28.31
C LEU A 70 5.86 -2.25 -28.15
N SER A 71 7.12 -1.94 -27.85
CA SER A 71 8.20 -2.92 -27.72
C SER A 71 8.31 -3.58 -26.34
N GLY A 72 7.62 -3.06 -25.32
CA GLY A 72 7.82 -3.46 -23.93
C GLY A 72 7.00 -4.67 -23.46
N ASN A 73 6.08 -5.20 -24.31
CA ASN A 73 5.35 -6.42 -23.94
C ASN A 73 6.05 -7.66 -24.48
N HIS A 74 6.19 -8.67 -23.65
CA HIS A 74 6.86 -9.92 -24.00
C HIS A 74 6.23 -11.12 -23.24
N LYS A 75 6.63 -12.34 -23.62
CA LYS A 75 6.06 -13.59 -23.11
C LYS A 75 6.06 -13.69 -21.57
N ALA A 76 7.10 -13.17 -20.91
CA ALA A 76 7.16 -13.18 -19.44
C ALA A 76 6.02 -12.40 -18.76
N TYR A 77 5.48 -11.35 -19.41
CA TYR A 77 4.26 -10.69 -18.91
C TYR A 77 3.04 -11.61 -18.96
N THR A 78 2.86 -12.33 -20.07
CA THR A 78 1.74 -13.26 -20.22
C THR A 78 1.81 -14.38 -19.19
N GLU A 79 3.00 -14.95 -19.00
CA GLU A 79 3.26 -16.01 -18.01
C GLU A 79 3.03 -15.51 -16.59
N LEU A 80 3.51 -14.30 -16.26
CA LEU A 80 3.27 -13.69 -14.96
C LEU A 80 1.78 -13.43 -14.72
N GLU A 81 1.08 -12.80 -15.67
CA GLU A 81 -0.34 -12.49 -15.53
C GLU A 81 -1.20 -13.75 -15.39
N GLN A 82 -0.82 -14.85 -16.07
CA GLN A 82 -1.44 -16.15 -15.86
C GLN A 82 -1.17 -16.69 -14.45
N THR A 83 0.08 -16.65 -13.98
CA THR A 83 0.44 -17.07 -12.59
C THR A 83 -0.33 -16.26 -11.54
N LEU A 84 -0.53 -14.96 -11.78
CA LEU A 84 -1.32 -14.08 -10.91
C LEU A 84 -2.81 -14.50 -10.90
N CYS A 85 -3.39 -14.79 -12.07
CA CYS A 85 -4.78 -15.27 -12.16
C CYS A 85 -4.97 -16.56 -11.37
N GLU A 86 -4.05 -17.51 -11.49
CA GLU A 86 -4.08 -18.78 -10.75
C GLU A 86 -3.90 -18.56 -9.24
N THR A 87 -2.95 -17.69 -8.85
CA THR A 87 -2.63 -17.44 -7.43
C THR A 87 -3.76 -16.73 -6.68
N PHE A 88 -4.37 -15.75 -7.33
CA PHE A 88 -5.45 -14.95 -6.72
C PHE A 88 -6.85 -15.43 -7.11
N GLU A 89 -6.91 -16.51 -7.90
CA GLU A 89 -8.13 -17.13 -8.38
C GLU A 89 -9.08 -16.13 -9.08
N VAL A 90 -8.56 -15.26 -9.93
CA VAL A 90 -9.32 -14.25 -10.69
C VAL A 90 -9.28 -14.53 -12.18
N GLU A 91 -10.21 -13.92 -12.91
CA GLU A 91 -10.32 -14.11 -14.36
C GLU A 91 -9.17 -13.45 -15.12
N ALA A 92 -8.75 -12.27 -14.67
CA ALA A 92 -7.67 -11.52 -15.33
C ALA A 92 -6.80 -10.75 -14.33
N ALA A 93 -5.53 -10.59 -14.68
CA ALA A 93 -4.56 -9.73 -14.01
C ALA A 93 -3.91 -8.80 -15.03
N LEU A 94 -3.63 -7.55 -14.65
CA LEU A 94 -2.96 -6.56 -15.50
C LEU A 94 -1.83 -5.89 -14.71
N VAL A 95 -0.59 -6.13 -15.14
CA VAL A 95 0.62 -5.66 -14.47
C VAL A 95 0.92 -4.20 -14.81
N TYR A 96 1.23 -3.41 -13.79
CA TYR A 96 1.63 -2.00 -13.81
C TYR A 96 2.99 -1.78 -13.14
N ASN A 97 3.62 -0.65 -13.42
CA ASN A 97 4.92 -0.30 -12.84
C ASN A 97 4.87 -0.07 -11.31
N SER A 98 3.74 0.38 -10.79
CA SER A 98 3.55 0.61 -9.35
C SER A 98 2.07 0.65 -8.98
N GLY A 99 1.74 0.48 -7.70
CA GLY A 99 0.37 0.67 -7.20
C GLY A 99 -0.15 2.09 -7.44
N PHE A 100 0.75 3.09 -7.39
CA PHE A 100 0.38 4.47 -7.70
C PHE A 100 -0.10 4.61 -9.15
N SER A 101 0.68 4.11 -10.11
CA SER A 101 0.31 4.14 -11.54
C SER A 101 -0.91 3.28 -11.87
N ALA A 102 -1.10 2.17 -11.16
CA ALA A 102 -2.28 1.32 -11.28
C ALA A 102 -3.55 2.07 -10.85
N ASN A 103 -3.53 2.70 -9.65
CA ASN A 103 -4.66 3.49 -9.15
C ASN A 103 -4.99 4.67 -10.07
N MET A 104 -3.99 5.46 -10.48
CA MET A 104 -4.19 6.54 -11.46
C MET A 104 -4.81 6.03 -12.77
N GLY A 105 -4.32 4.88 -13.24
CA GLY A 105 -4.70 4.31 -14.53
C GLY A 105 -6.14 3.82 -14.58
N TRP A 106 -6.57 3.02 -13.60
CA TRP A 106 -7.92 2.49 -13.61
C TRP A 106 -8.97 3.54 -13.30
N ILE A 107 -8.70 4.46 -12.33
CA ILE A 107 -9.65 5.50 -11.95
C ILE A 107 -9.90 6.44 -13.13
N SER A 108 -8.84 6.97 -13.74
CA SER A 108 -8.98 7.91 -14.86
C SER A 108 -9.56 7.28 -16.12
N ALA A 109 -9.46 5.96 -16.29
CA ALA A 109 -9.99 5.26 -17.46
C ALA A 109 -11.45 4.82 -17.27
N ILE A 110 -11.80 4.22 -16.13
CA ILE A 110 -13.11 3.58 -15.92
C ILE A 110 -14.17 4.57 -15.45
N ILE A 111 -13.82 5.49 -14.55
CA ILE A 111 -14.79 6.36 -13.89
C ILE A 111 -15.22 7.49 -14.84
N GLN A 112 -16.52 7.56 -15.14
CA GLN A 112 -17.10 8.49 -16.09
C GLN A 112 -17.85 9.64 -15.38
N LYS A 113 -18.12 10.73 -16.09
CA LYS A 113 -18.78 11.95 -15.57
C LYS A 113 -20.14 11.69 -14.92
N SER A 114 -20.89 10.68 -15.38
CA SER A 114 -22.20 10.31 -14.85
C SER A 114 -22.15 9.43 -13.61
N ASP A 115 -20.97 8.97 -13.21
CA ASP A 115 -20.79 8.04 -12.12
C ASP A 115 -20.66 8.75 -10.77
N LEU A 116 -20.90 8.02 -9.69
CA LEU A 116 -20.68 8.44 -8.33
C LEU A 116 -19.56 7.58 -7.72
N VAL A 117 -18.61 8.22 -7.07
CA VAL A 117 -17.58 7.53 -6.29
C VAL A 117 -17.72 7.87 -4.82
N LEU A 118 -17.89 6.84 -3.99
CA LEU A 118 -17.79 6.92 -2.53
C LEU A 118 -16.45 6.30 -2.12
N TYR A 119 -15.64 7.00 -1.34
CA TYR A 119 -14.33 6.50 -0.94
C TYR A 119 -14.03 6.81 0.53
N ASP A 120 -13.30 5.91 1.18
CA ASP A 120 -12.89 6.09 2.57
C ASP A 120 -11.96 7.32 2.72
N ALA A 121 -12.15 8.09 3.79
CA ALA A 121 -11.41 9.32 4.03
C ALA A 121 -9.89 9.13 4.13
N LEU A 122 -9.43 7.93 4.53
CA LEU A 122 -8.01 7.59 4.67
C LEU A 122 -7.43 6.84 3.48
N CYS A 123 -8.17 6.67 2.38
CA CYS A 123 -7.62 6.08 1.15
C CYS A 123 -6.32 6.76 0.71
N HIS A 124 -5.42 5.95 0.16
CA HIS A 124 -4.08 6.36 -0.29
C HIS A 124 -4.12 7.55 -1.26
N ALA A 125 -3.05 8.34 -1.24
CA ALA A 125 -2.91 9.54 -2.09
C ALA A 125 -3.13 9.25 -3.58
N SER A 126 -2.67 8.11 -4.09
CA SER A 126 -2.86 7.70 -5.49
C SER A 126 -4.34 7.57 -5.89
N ILE A 127 -5.19 7.11 -4.99
CA ILE A 127 -6.65 7.04 -5.20
C ILE A 127 -7.22 8.45 -5.28
N ARG A 128 -6.88 9.31 -4.32
CA ARG A 128 -7.32 10.72 -4.30
C ARG A 128 -6.85 11.51 -5.52
N ASP A 129 -5.62 11.26 -5.98
CA ASP A 129 -5.09 11.93 -7.18
C ASP A 129 -5.74 11.37 -8.47
N GLY A 130 -5.97 10.07 -8.55
CA GLY A 130 -6.77 9.47 -9.63
C GLY A 130 -8.19 10.06 -9.70
N LEU A 131 -8.84 10.24 -8.54
CA LEU A 131 -10.18 10.85 -8.46
C LEU A 131 -10.20 12.32 -8.93
N LYS A 132 -9.13 13.09 -8.66
CA LYS A 132 -8.99 14.45 -9.20
C LYS A 132 -8.87 14.48 -10.73
N MET A 133 -8.29 13.43 -11.32
CA MET A 133 -8.20 13.30 -12.79
C MET A 133 -9.48 12.76 -13.43
N SER A 134 -10.35 12.13 -12.63
CA SER A 134 -11.64 11.63 -13.10
C SER A 134 -12.66 12.78 -13.25
N PRO A 135 -13.53 12.74 -14.27
CA PRO A 135 -14.61 13.72 -14.43
C PRO A 135 -15.81 13.48 -13.49
N ALA A 136 -15.82 12.39 -12.71
CA ALA A 136 -16.93 12.02 -11.83
C ALA A 136 -16.96 12.84 -10.54
N LYS A 137 -18.14 12.90 -9.92
CA LYS A 137 -18.27 13.41 -8.56
C LYS A 137 -17.83 12.33 -7.57
N SER A 138 -16.88 12.69 -6.70
CA SER A 138 -16.36 11.80 -5.65
C SER A 138 -16.59 12.41 -4.27
N TYR A 139 -17.05 11.57 -3.33
CA TYR A 139 -17.36 11.99 -1.97
C TYR A 139 -16.69 11.03 -0.98
N LYS A 140 -15.91 11.59 -0.09
CA LYS A 140 -15.32 10.81 1.00
C LYS A 140 -16.38 10.54 2.09
N PHE A 141 -16.41 9.32 2.62
CA PHE A 141 -17.10 8.99 3.88
C PHE A 141 -16.08 8.90 5.02
N LYS A 142 -16.58 9.04 6.25
CA LYS A 142 -15.72 8.93 7.45
C LYS A 142 -15.09 7.54 7.50
N HIS A 143 -13.83 7.53 7.93
CA HIS A 143 -13.03 6.32 7.98
C HIS A 143 -13.73 5.17 8.71
N ASN A 144 -13.88 4.03 8.01
CA ASN A 144 -14.55 2.82 8.47
C ASN A 144 -15.97 3.02 9.03
N ASP A 145 -16.64 4.15 8.72
CA ASP A 145 -17.98 4.49 9.22
C ASP A 145 -19.06 4.10 8.19
N LEU A 146 -19.65 2.92 8.41
CA LEU A 146 -20.74 2.39 7.58
C LEU A 146 -22.01 3.26 7.63
N SER A 147 -22.23 3.95 8.74
CA SER A 147 -23.41 4.81 8.92
C SER A 147 -23.26 6.08 8.07
N ASP A 148 -22.09 6.71 8.07
CA ASP A 148 -21.81 7.86 7.21
C ASP A 148 -21.83 7.48 5.72
N LEU A 149 -21.29 6.29 5.38
CA LEU A 149 -21.38 5.74 4.03
C LEU A 149 -22.83 5.59 3.56
N LYS A 150 -23.69 4.94 4.37
CA LYS A 150 -25.12 4.74 4.05
C LYS A 150 -25.84 6.07 3.88
N ASN A 151 -25.63 7.01 4.79
CA ASN A 151 -26.23 8.35 4.72
C ASN A 151 -25.84 9.08 3.43
N LYS A 152 -24.56 9.05 3.04
CA LYS A 152 -24.08 9.67 1.80
C LYS A 152 -24.68 8.99 0.56
N TYR A 153 -24.71 7.66 0.56
CA TYR A 153 -25.31 6.92 -0.56
C TYR A 153 -26.78 7.29 -0.75
N GLU A 154 -27.59 7.31 0.31
CA GLU A 154 -29.00 7.66 0.24
C GLU A 154 -29.23 9.07 -0.33
N GLN A 155 -28.38 10.01 0.00
CA GLN A 155 -28.46 11.40 -0.52
C GLN A 155 -28.05 11.51 -1.99
N LEU A 156 -27.19 10.59 -2.48
CA LEU A 156 -26.49 10.72 -3.75
C LEU A 156 -26.81 9.63 -4.77
N LYS A 157 -27.64 8.65 -4.45
CA LYS A 157 -27.89 7.39 -5.22
C LYS A 157 -28.50 7.57 -6.63
N LYS A 158 -28.79 8.79 -7.08
CA LYS A 158 -29.38 9.08 -8.40
C LYS A 158 -28.39 8.96 -9.56
N HIS A 159 -27.25 8.33 -9.38
CA HIS A 159 -26.24 8.13 -10.42
C HIS A 159 -26.38 6.79 -11.12
N LYS A 160 -25.95 6.71 -12.39
CA LYS A 160 -26.06 5.51 -13.24
C LYS A 160 -25.22 4.34 -12.69
N ASN A 161 -23.98 4.65 -12.29
CA ASN A 161 -23.08 3.69 -11.66
C ASN A 161 -22.56 4.29 -10.36
N VAL A 162 -22.41 3.45 -9.35
CA VAL A 162 -21.81 3.82 -8.07
C VAL A 162 -20.60 2.92 -7.81
N TYR A 163 -19.51 3.53 -7.40
CA TYR A 163 -18.28 2.86 -7.02
C TYR A 163 -17.97 3.15 -5.56
N LEU A 164 -17.55 2.13 -4.83
CA LEU A 164 -17.02 2.24 -3.46
C LEU A 164 -15.56 1.85 -3.48
N ILE A 165 -14.70 2.72 -2.93
CA ILE A 165 -13.26 2.49 -2.85
C ILE A 165 -12.81 2.50 -1.40
N THR A 166 -12.10 1.45 -0.98
CA THR A 166 -11.48 1.33 0.34
C THR A 166 -10.13 0.64 0.24
N GLU A 167 -9.37 0.61 1.33
CA GLU A 167 -8.19 -0.26 1.50
C GLU A 167 -8.56 -1.45 2.36
N SER A 168 -7.89 -2.57 2.21
CA SER A 168 -8.12 -3.73 3.09
C SER A 168 -7.42 -3.59 4.44
N VAL A 169 -6.21 -3.00 4.42
CA VAL A 169 -5.44 -2.55 5.59
C VAL A 169 -4.93 -1.15 5.27
N PHE A 170 -5.24 -0.19 6.13
CA PHE A 170 -4.86 1.20 5.89
C PHE A 170 -3.39 1.47 6.17
N SER A 171 -2.75 2.17 5.24
CA SER A 171 -1.30 2.32 5.16
C SER A 171 -0.65 3.04 6.34
N VAL A 172 -1.39 3.91 7.03
CA VAL A 172 -0.89 4.77 8.12
C VAL A 172 -1.33 4.24 9.47
N ASP A 173 -2.60 3.87 9.61
CA ASP A 173 -3.23 3.48 10.88
C ASP A 173 -3.09 1.98 11.15
N GLY A 174 -2.95 1.18 10.10
CA GLY A 174 -2.78 -0.27 10.21
C GLY A 174 -4.07 -1.03 10.52
N ASP A 175 -5.20 -0.34 10.64
CA ASP A 175 -6.48 -0.97 10.88
C ASP A 175 -7.08 -1.61 9.63
N PHE A 176 -8.02 -2.52 9.84
CA PHE A 176 -8.71 -3.24 8.78
C PHE A 176 -10.03 -2.54 8.42
N ALA A 177 -10.34 -2.49 7.13
CA ALA A 177 -11.69 -2.14 6.71
C ALA A 177 -12.68 -3.25 7.07
N PRO A 178 -13.93 -2.93 7.40
CA PRO A 178 -15.02 -3.88 7.62
C PRO A 178 -15.52 -4.42 6.26
N LEU A 179 -14.66 -5.21 5.57
CA LEU A 179 -14.90 -5.62 4.17
C LEU A 179 -16.16 -6.45 3.99
N ASP A 180 -16.52 -7.28 4.96
CA ASP A 180 -17.73 -8.13 4.86
C ASP A 180 -18.99 -7.27 4.91
N GLU A 181 -19.05 -6.30 5.81
CA GLU A 181 -20.20 -5.37 5.92
C GLU A 181 -20.29 -4.44 4.70
N LEU A 182 -19.13 -3.95 4.22
CA LEU A 182 -19.05 -3.14 3.01
C LEU A 182 -19.49 -3.95 1.78
N LYS A 183 -19.12 -5.22 1.70
CA LYS A 183 -19.54 -6.13 0.63
C LYS A 183 -21.07 -6.32 0.62
N VAL A 184 -21.65 -6.67 1.78
CA VAL A 184 -23.12 -6.84 1.90
C VAL A 184 -23.84 -5.56 1.47
N PHE A 185 -23.35 -4.39 1.88
CA PHE A 185 -23.88 -3.11 1.46
C PHE A 185 -23.78 -2.91 -0.05
N CYS A 186 -22.64 -3.20 -0.65
CA CYS A 186 -22.40 -3.06 -2.08
C CYS A 186 -23.29 -4.00 -2.91
N GLU A 187 -23.43 -5.26 -2.51
CA GLU A 187 -24.30 -6.24 -3.17
C GLU A 187 -25.78 -5.82 -3.12
N THR A 188 -26.24 -5.39 -1.95
CA THR A 188 -27.62 -4.92 -1.75
C THR A 188 -27.98 -3.73 -2.65
N HIS A 189 -27.03 -2.85 -2.91
CA HIS A 189 -27.24 -1.61 -3.66
C HIS A 189 -26.63 -1.64 -5.06
N GLN A 190 -26.12 -2.78 -5.54
CA GLN A 190 -25.46 -2.93 -6.85
C GLN A 190 -24.29 -1.94 -7.06
N ILE A 191 -23.52 -1.68 -5.99
CA ILE A 191 -22.34 -0.82 -5.98
C ILE A 191 -21.12 -1.66 -6.37
N ARG A 192 -20.26 -1.13 -7.23
CA ARG A 192 -18.99 -1.74 -7.59
C ARG A 192 -17.94 -1.48 -6.52
N MET A 193 -17.58 -2.53 -5.79
CA MET A 193 -16.59 -2.43 -4.72
C MET A 193 -15.17 -2.61 -5.26
N ILE A 194 -14.30 -1.66 -4.94
CA ILE A 194 -12.86 -1.69 -5.25
C ILE A 194 -12.07 -1.71 -3.96
N VAL A 195 -11.10 -2.62 -3.85
CA VAL A 195 -10.28 -2.77 -2.65
C VAL A 195 -8.79 -2.67 -3.00
N ASP A 196 -8.12 -1.68 -2.40
CA ASP A 196 -6.65 -1.61 -2.44
C ASP A 196 -6.07 -2.54 -1.37
N CYS A 197 -5.44 -3.62 -1.82
CA CYS A 197 -4.86 -4.67 -0.99
C CYS A 197 -3.34 -4.50 -0.83
N ALA A 198 -2.80 -3.31 -1.03
CA ALA A 198 -1.36 -3.06 -1.03
C ALA A 198 -0.67 -3.46 0.28
N HIS A 199 -1.34 -3.36 1.43
CA HIS A 199 -0.80 -3.70 2.75
C HIS A 199 -1.26 -5.07 3.29
N SER A 200 -2.06 -5.80 2.54
CA SER A 200 -2.63 -7.08 2.97
C SER A 200 -2.27 -8.26 2.09
N ALA A 201 -2.08 -8.02 0.78
CA ALA A 201 -1.79 -9.08 -0.19
C ALA A 201 -0.50 -9.83 0.18
N GLY A 202 -0.54 -11.16 0.12
CA GLY A 202 0.56 -12.05 0.52
C GLY A 202 0.65 -12.32 2.03
N ILE A 203 -0.09 -11.56 2.87
CA ILE A 203 -0.12 -11.71 4.33
C ILE A 203 -1.44 -12.33 4.77
N TYR A 204 -2.57 -11.71 4.40
CA TYR A 204 -3.91 -12.12 4.79
C TYR A 204 -4.64 -12.73 3.60
N PRO A 205 -5.44 -13.81 3.83
CA PRO A 205 -6.24 -14.41 2.78
C PRO A 205 -7.46 -13.54 2.45
N TYR A 206 -7.68 -13.28 1.16
CA TYR A 206 -8.87 -12.62 0.65
C TYR A 206 -9.43 -13.37 -0.56
N ASN A 207 -10.75 -13.35 -0.71
CA ASN A 207 -11.40 -13.79 -1.93
C ASN A 207 -11.52 -12.61 -2.91
N TYR A 208 -10.56 -12.47 -3.80
CA TYR A 208 -10.49 -11.35 -4.76
C TYR A 208 -11.61 -11.37 -5.82
N LYS A 209 -12.19 -12.54 -6.10
CA LYS A 209 -13.31 -12.69 -7.07
C LYS A 209 -14.56 -11.88 -6.69
N GLN A 210 -14.74 -11.59 -5.42
CA GLN A 210 -15.91 -10.87 -4.91
C GLN A 210 -15.87 -9.36 -5.13
N TYR A 211 -14.73 -8.81 -5.58
CA TYR A 211 -14.55 -7.39 -5.81
C TYR A 211 -14.63 -7.07 -7.29
N PHE A 212 -15.14 -5.88 -7.63
CA PHE A 212 -15.12 -5.40 -9.01
C PHE A 212 -13.68 -5.27 -9.54
N LEU A 213 -12.78 -4.81 -8.70
CA LEU A 213 -11.36 -4.68 -8.98
C LEU A 213 -10.57 -4.64 -7.67
N SER A 214 -9.40 -5.27 -7.64
CA SER A 214 -8.46 -5.18 -6.52
C SER A 214 -7.08 -4.73 -6.99
N ILE A 215 -6.40 -3.99 -6.14
CA ILE A 215 -5.02 -3.53 -6.36
C ILE A 215 -4.10 -4.34 -5.47
N VAL A 216 -3.08 -4.97 -6.06
CA VAL A 216 -2.00 -5.65 -5.34
C VAL A 216 -0.68 -5.01 -5.74
N THR A 217 0.15 -4.64 -4.75
CA THR A 217 1.51 -4.14 -5.01
C THR A 217 2.56 -5.17 -4.62
N PHE A 218 3.59 -5.28 -5.43
CA PHE A 218 4.70 -6.18 -5.16
C PHE A 218 5.84 -5.53 -4.35
N GLY A 219 5.81 -4.20 -4.17
CA GLY A 219 6.83 -3.44 -3.45
C GLY A 219 6.78 -3.54 -1.93
N LYS A 220 5.92 -4.39 -1.38
CA LYS A 220 5.71 -4.56 0.07
C LYS A 220 5.95 -6.02 0.48
N SER A 221 4.91 -6.77 0.84
CA SER A 221 5.04 -8.18 1.26
C SER A 221 5.78 -9.09 0.28
N TYR A 222 5.76 -8.78 -1.00
CA TYR A 222 6.47 -9.56 -2.04
C TYR A 222 7.92 -9.09 -2.27
N GLY A 223 8.35 -7.97 -1.68
CA GLY A 223 9.74 -7.51 -1.68
C GLY A 223 10.33 -7.12 -3.05
N VAL A 224 9.48 -6.91 -4.09
CA VAL A 224 9.90 -6.58 -5.46
C VAL A 224 9.10 -5.41 -6.03
N HIS A 225 9.58 -4.80 -7.12
CA HIS A 225 8.92 -3.63 -7.70
C HIS A 225 7.75 -4.01 -8.61
N GLY A 226 6.69 -3.19 -8.65
CA GLY A 226 5.53 -3.34 -9.53
C GLY A 226 4.20 -3.47 -8.78
N ALA A 227 3.13 -3.63 -9.56
CA ALA A 227 1.79 -3.86 -9.05
C ALA A 227 0.93 -4.61 -10.08
N THR A 228 -0.22 -5.11 -9.67
CA THR A 228 -1.23 -5.67 -10.58
C THR A 228 -2.63 -5.21 -10.18
N LEU A 229 -3.48 -5.08 -11.18
CA LEU A 229 -4.92 -5.04 -11.00
C LEU A 229 -5.47 -6.46 -11.21
N LEU A 230 -6.32 -6.91 -10.30
CA LEU A 230 -7.05 -8.18 -10.35
C LEU A 230 -8.51 -7.86 -10.69
N CYS A 231 -9.04 -8.41 -11.79
CA CYS A 231 -10.35 -8.02 -12.32
C CYS A 231 -10.90 -9.06 -13.29
N SER A 232 -12.03 -8.74 -13.95
CA SER A 232 -12.55 -9.52 -15.08
C SER A 232 -11.77 -9.25 -16.36
N GLN A 233 -11.87 -10.16 -17.34
CA GLN A 233 -11.23 -9.98 -18.64
C GLN A 233 -11.72 -8.70 -19.36
N ASN A 234 -13.02 -8.40 -19.29
CA ASN A 234 -13.57 -7.18 -19.90
C ASN A 234 -12.96 -5.89 -19.32
N ILE A 235 -12.70 -5.86 -18.00
CA ILE A 235 -12.04 -4.73 -17.35
C ILE A 235 -10.57 -4.63 -17.83
N LYS A 236 -9.86 -5.75 -17.90
CA LYS A 236 -8.49 -5.80 -18.43
C LYS A 236 -8.43 -5.26 -19.86
N ASP A 237 -9.29 -5.74 -20.74
CA ASP A 237 -9.32 -5.33 -22.14
C ASP A 237 -9.63 -3.83 -22.27
N TYR A 238 -10.57 -3.33 -21.47
CA TYR A 238 -10.88 -1.90 -21.42
C TYR A 238 -9.66 -1.08 -20.96
N LEU A 239 -8.98 -1.50 -19.90
CA LEU A 239 -7.81 -0.79 -19.36
C LEU A 239 -6.62 -0.80 -20.31
N VAL A 240 -6.38 -1.88 -21.03
CA VAL A 240 -5.33 -1.97 -22.07
C VAL A 240 -5.54 -0.89 -23.14
N ASN A 241 -6.80 -0.55 -23.46
CA ASN A 241 -7.15 0.43 -24.48
C ASN A 241 -7.32 1.87 -23.97
N HIS A 242 -7.48 2.09 -22.64
CA HIS A 242 -7.84 3.40 -22.10
C HIS A 242 -6.98 3.90 -20.95
N SER A 243 -6.22 3.00 -20.27
CA SER A 243 -5.39 3.38 -19.12
C SER A 243 -4.11 4.11 -19.56
N ARG A 244 -4.10 5.43 -19.42
CA ARG A 244 -2.96 6.26 -19.87
C ARG A 244 -1.65 5.91 -19.17
N SER A 245 -1.68 5.58 -17.88
CA SER A 245 -0.49 5.18 -17.11
C SER A 245 0.06 3.79 -17.49
N LEU A 246 -0.67 3.01 -18.28
CA LEU A 246 -0.20 1.77 -18.92
C LEU A 246 0.30 2.04 -20.35
N ILE A 247 -0.48 2.80 -21.12
CA ILE A 247 -0.25 3.02 -22.56
C ILE A 247 1.01 3.86 -22.80
N TYR A 248 1.22 4.92 -21.99
CA TYR A 248 2.23 5.95 -22.22
C TYR A 248 3.42 5.88 -21.24
N THR A 249 3.67 4.73 -20.65
CA THR A 249 4.83 4.50 -19.78
C THR A 249 5.69 3.34 -20.29
N THR A 250 7.00 3.41 -20.10
CA THR A 250 7.90 2.29 -20.35
C THR A 250 7.53 1.12 -19.43
N ALA A 251 7.48 -0.08 -19.98
CA ALA A 251 7.16 -1.30 -19.24
C ALA A 251 8.27 -1.67 -18.24
N LEU A 252 7.97 -2.50 -17.26
CA LEU A 252 8.97 -3.10 -16.36
C LEU A 252 9.96 -3.92 -17.18
N ASP A 253 11.21 -3.95 -16.76
CA ASP A 253 12.25 -4.78 -17.36
C ASP A 253 11.99 -6.28 -17.11
N PRO A 254 12.53 -7.17 -17.97
CA PRO A 254 12.29 -8.60 -17.83
C PRO A 254 12.76 -9.19 -16.50
N PHE A 255 13.85 -8.69 -15.94
CA PHE A 255 14.35 -9.18 -14.67
C PHE A 255 13.39 -8.88 -13.51
N THR A 256 12.80 -7.68 -13.50
CA THR A 256 11.75 -7.32 -12.53
C THR A 256 10.52 -8.24 -12.69
N ILE A 257 10.10 -8.55 -13.92
CA ILE A 257 8.97 -9.48 -14.17
C ILE A 257 9.26 -10.85 -13.59
N TYR A 258 10.46 -11.40 -13.82
CA TYR A 258 10.85 -12.70 -13.27
C TYR A 258 11.01 -12.69 -11.75
N LYS A 259 11.47 -11.58 -11.16
CA LYS A 259 11.45 -11.42 -9.69
C LYS A 259 10.04 -11.45 -9.13
N ILE A 260 9.08 -10.77 -9.77
CA ILE A 260 7.68 -10.82 -9.34
C ILE A 260 7.17 -12.26 -9.40
N GLN A 261 7.43 -12.96 -10.50
CA GLN A 261 7.01 -14.35 -10.66
C GLN A 261 7.61 -15.24 -9.57
N ALA A 262 8.91 -15.14 -9.30
CA ALA A 262 9.58 -15.90 -8.24
C ALA A 262 9.02 -15.59 -6.85
N ALA A 263 8.71 -14.30 -6.57
CA ALA A 263 8.11 -13.88 -5.30
C ALA A 263 6.68 -14.43 -5.13
N ILE A 264 5.87 -14.43 -6.18
CA ILE A 264 4.53 -15.03 -6.19
C ILE A 264 4.60 -16.54 -5.98
N GLU A 265 5.50 -17.25 -6.67
CA GLU A 265 5.73 -18.68 -6.46
C GLU A 265 6.15 -18.96 -5.01
N LEU A 266 7.11 -18.19 -4.47
CA LEU A 266 7.54 -18.31 -3.07
C LEU A 266 6.40 -18.06 -2.08
N SER A 267 5.53 -17.08 -2.35
CA SER A 267 4.41 -16.74 -1.46
C SER A 267 3.41 -17.88 -1.23
N ARG A 268 3.40 -18.87 -2.14
CA ARG A 268 2.56 -20.09 -2.07
C ARG A 268 3.27 -21.26 -1.36
N SER A 269 4.49 -21.08 -0.90
CA SER A 269 5.30 -22.14 -0.30
C SER A 269 5.05 -22.29 1.20
N VAL A 270 5.43 -23.47 1.73
CA VAL A 270 5.47 -23.73 3.18
C VAL A 270 6.37 -22.73 3.92
N LYS A 271 7.45 -22.24 3.27
CA LYS A 271 8.32 -21.22 3.84
C LYS A 271 7.56 -19.93 4.10
N ALA A 272 6.77 -19.45 3.11
CA ALA A 272 5.97 -18.26 3.26
C ALA A 272 4.89 -18.40 4.34
N GLU A 273 4.30 -19.59 4.47
CA GLU A 273 3.34 -19.86 5.53
C GLU A 273 3.98 -19.71 6.93
N LYS A 274 5.17 -20.28 7.12
CA LYS A 274 5.94 -20.11 8.37
C LYS A 274 6.27 -18.64 8.64
N LEU A 275 6.56 -17.84 7.61
CA LEU A 275 6.81 -16.40 7.77
C LEU A 275 5.55 -15.63 8.15
N ARG A 276 4.38 -15.97 7.60
CA ARG A 276 3.10 -15.40 8.04
C ARG A 276 2.78 -15.69 9.50
N VAL A 277 2.99 -16.94 9.94
CA VAL A 277 2.85 -17.32 11.35
C VAL A 277 3.79 -16.49 12.23
N LYS A 278 5.07 -16.41 11.85
CA LYS A 278 6.07 -15.65 12.59
C LYS A 278 5.73 -14.15 12.66
N LEU A 279 5.22 -13.55 11.57
CA LEU A 279 4.73 -12.18 11.57
C LEU A 279 3.57 -11.99 12.55
N SER A 280 2.60 -12.91 12.57
CA SER A 280 1.49 -12.90 13.53
C SER A 280 1.97 -13.01 14.98
N GLU A 281 2.99 -13.85 15.25
CA GLU A 281 3.63 -13.94 16.57
C GLU A 281 4.32 -12.63 16.96
N CYS A 282 5.00 -11.93 16.02
CA CYS A 282 5.61 -10.63 16.27
C CYS A 282 4.56 -9.57 16.62
N ILE A 283 3.43 -9.56 15.91
CA ILE A 283 2.31 -8.63 16.18
C ILE A 283 1.74 -8.89 17.58
N SER A 284 1.43 -10.16 17.90
CA SER A 284 0.89 -10.55 19.21
C SER A 284 1.88 -10.22 20.35
N HIS A 285 3.17 -10.42 20.12
CA HIS A 285 4.21 -10.11 21.09
C HIS A 285 4.33 -8.59 21.32
N PHE A 286 4.28 -7.79 20.25
CA PHE A 286 4.29 -6.32 20.34
C PHE A 286 3.13 -5.81 21.19
N LEU A 287 1.90 -6.24 20.91
CA LEU A 287 0.71 -5.83 21.63
C LEU A 287 0.77 -6.23 23.11
N LYS A 288 1.24 -7.45 23.40
CA LYS A 288 1.39 -7.91 24.79
C LYS A 288 2.41 -7.07 25.57
N ILE A 289 3.60 -6.82 25.03
CA ILE A 289 4.61 -6.00 25.71
C ILE A 289 4.13 -4.54 25.85
N ALA A 290 3.41 -4.00 24.86
CA ALA A 290 2.82 -2.67 24.96
C ALA A 290 1.78 -2.59 26.12
N GLU A 291 0.98 -3.62 26.31
CA GLU A 291 0.05 -3.73 27.44
C GLU A 291 0.81 -3.81 28.78
N ASP A 292 1.81 -4.71 28.88
CA ASP A 292 2.64 -4.88 30.08
C ASP A 292 3.36 -3.57 30.50
N LEU A 293 3.72 -2.73 29.52
CA LEU A 293 4.36 -1.42 29.74
C LEU A 293 3.36 -0.25 29.85
N ASN A 294 2.05 -0.51 29.87
CA ASN A 294 0.99 0.52 29.91
C ASN A 294 1.04 1.52 28.74
N LEU A 295 1.47 1.08 27.55
CA LEU A 295 1.56 1.91 26.34
C LEU A 295 0.28 1.93 25.50
N MET A 296 -0.75 1.15 25.86
CA MET A 296 -1.98 1.02 25.06
C MET A 296 -2.70 2.35 24.84
N ALA A 297 -2.62 3.31 25.76
CA ALA A 297 -3.20 4.64 25.59
C ALA A 297 -2.54 5.49 24.50
N TYR A 298 -1.32 5.14 24.09
CA TYR A 298 -0.58 5.80 23.02
C TYR A 298 -0.71 5.08 21.68
N LEU A 299 -1.21 3.84 21.66
CA LEU A 299 -1.34 3.06 20.44
C LEU A 299 -2.63 3.36 19.69
N LEU A 300 -2.55 3.33 18.37
CA LEU A 300 -3.73 3.21 17.52
C LEU A 300 -4.30 1.78 17.61
N ASN A 301 -5.59 1.66 17.35
CA ASN A 301 -6.24 0.34 17.32
C ASN A 301 -5.90 -0.40 16.03
N SER A 302 -4.81 -1.16 16.05
CA SER A 302 -4.37 -2.00 14.94
C SER A 302 -3.98 -3.40 15.41
N ASN A 303 -4.45 -4.39 14.66
CA ASN A 303 -4.06 -5.80 14.78
C ASN A 303 -3.22 -6.26 13.56
N SER A 304 -2.73 -5.33 12.74
CA SER A 304 -1.89 -5.64 11.59
C SER A 304 -0.40 -5.48 11.90
N ALA A 305 0.44 -5.71 10.89
CA ALA A 305 1.88 -5.45 10.97
C ALA A 305 2.24 -3.95 11.13
N ILE A 306 1.29 -3.06 10.89
CA ILE A 306 1.46 -1.61 11.03
C ILE A 306 0.88 -1.16 12.36
N GLN A 307 1.70 -0.54 13.20
CA GLN A 307 1.33 -0.03 14.51
C GLN A 307 1.61 1.48 14.56
N GLY A 308 0.68 2.24 15.10
CA GLY A 308 0.82 3.69 15.25
C GLY A 308 0.98 4.08 16.70
N ILE A 309 1.96 4.93 17.00
CA ILE A 309 2.17 5.51 18.33
C ILE A 309 1.86 7.00 18.25
N ASN A 310 0.76 7.41 18.88
CA ASN A 310 0.26 8.78 18.83
C ASN A 310 1.25 9.78 19.44
N CYS A 311 1.38 10.91 18.77
CA CYS A 311 2.13 12.08 19.23
C CYS A 311 1.21 13.31 19.24
N LYS A 312 1.53 14.31 20.06
CA LYS A 312 0.72 15.53 20.18
C LYS A 312 0.75 16.41 18.93
N ASP A 313 1.93 16.45 18.28
CA ASP A 313 2.23 17.34 17.14
C ASP A 313 3.45 16.90 16.36
N ASN A 314 3.77 17.62 15.30
CA ASN A 314 4.95 17.39 14.47
C ASN A 314 6.27 17.42 15.28
N ALA A 315 6.38 18.31 16.28
CA ALA A 315 7.61 18.46 17.05
C ALA A 315 7.86 17.22 17.90
N GLN A 316 6.87 16.75 18.65
CA GLN A 316 6.98 15.51 19.44
C GLN A 316 7.24 14.29 18.56
N ALA A 317 6.57 14.18 17.40
CA ALA A 317 6.79 13.06 16.49
C ALA A 317 8.24 13.02 15.96
N ILE A 318 8.83 14.19 15.67
CA ILE A 318 10.25 14.29 15.25
C ILE A 318 11.17 13.96 16.41
N ASP A 319 10.89 14.48 17.58
CA ASP A 319 11.72 14.27 18.78
C ASP A 319 11.76 12.78 19.16
N LEU A 320 10.61 12.13 19.23
CA LEU A 320 10.52 10.69 19.47
C LEU A 320 11.23 9.89 18.37
N GLN A 321 11.07 10.27 17.09
CA GLN A 321 11.80 9.62 16.00
C GLN A 321 13.32 9.73 16.21
N ASN A 322 13.82 10.92 16.53
CA ASN A 322 15.25 11.15 16.73
C ASN A 322 15.77 10.36 17.95
N TYR A 323 15.01 10.34 19.03
CA TYR A 323 15.32 9.56 20.23
C TYR A 323 15.46 8.07 19.89
N LEU A 324 14.50 7.50 19.16
CA LEU A 324 14.51 6.09 18.76
C LEU A 324 15.65 5.78 17.76
N GLN A 325 16.00 6.71 16.87
CA GLN A 325 17.16 6.56 15.99
C GLN A 325 18.49 6.54 16.75
N GLN A 326 18.64 7.32 17.82
CA GLN A 326 19.81 7.24 18.71
C GLN A 326 19.92 5.85 19.38
N HIS A 327 18.78 5.21 19.65
CA HIS A 327 18.70 3.84 20.15
C HIS A 327 18.80 2.76 19.05
N LYS A 328 19.22 3.15 17.83
CA LYS A 328 19.41 2.25 16.68
C LYS A 328 18.16 1.57 16.18
N PHE A 329 17.01 2.24 16.21
CA PHE A 329 15.78 1.80 15.56
C PHE A 329 15.49 2.66 14.32
N ALA A 330 15.28 2.02 13.18
CA ALA A 330 14.84 2.66 11.95
C ALA A 330 13.31 2.69 11.91
N LEU A 331 12.73 3.89 11.92
CA LEU A 331 11.27 4.13 11.84
C LEU A 331 11.00 5.57 11.41
N ALA A 332 9.73 5.91 11.14
CA ALA A 332 9.39 7.24 10.65
C ALA A 332 8.22 7.89 11.39
N ALA A 333 8.34 9.20 11.59
CA ALA A 333 7.24 10.06 12.00
C ALA A 333 6.31 10.35 10.81
N ILE A 334 5.03 10.08 10.97
CA ILE A 334 3.96 10.51 10.10
C ILE A 334 3.38 11.80 10.68
N ARG A 335 3.42 12.87 9.89
CA ARG A 335 3.21 14.24 10.37
C ARG A 335 2.17 14.95 9.54
N TYR A 336 1.59 16.02 10.09
CA TYR A 336 0.84 16.98 9.28
C TYR A 336 1.73 17.49 8.10
N PRO A 337 1.22 17.62 6.88
CA PRO A 337 -0.15 17.44 6.44
C PRO A 337 -0.50 16.01 5.92
N THR A 338 0.32 15.00 6.18
CA THR A 338 0.00 13.61 5.78
C THR A 338 -1.18 13.07 6.60
N VAL A 339 -1.21 13.41 7.89
CA VAL A 339 -2.33 13.20 8.82
C VAL A 339 -2.86 14.56 9.27
N ALA A 340 -4.03 14.61 9.91
CA ALA A 340 -4.57 15.85 10.47
C ALA A 340 -3.73 16.32 11.66
N LYS A 341 -3.85 17.61 12.02
CA LYS A 341 -3.20 18.15 13.23
C LYS A 341 -3.76 17.47 14.47
N GLY A 342 -2.88 17.03 15.35
CA GLY A 342 -3.21 16.26 16.56
C GLY A 342 -3.33 14.75 16.29
N GLU A 343 -3.10 14.30 15.05
CA GLU A 343 -3.08 12.89 14.65
C GLU A 343 -1.70 12.44 14.22
N GLU A 344 -0.65 13.20 14.56
CA GLU A 344 0.73 12.84 14.30
C GLU A 344 1.14 11.58 15.09
N ARG A 345 2.00 10.76 14.49
CA ARG A 345 2.37 9.46 15.07
C ARG A 345 3.73 8.97 14.60
N ILE A 346 4.34 8.10 15.36
CA ILE A 346 5.39 7.22 14.88
C ILE A 346 4.72 6.00 14.27
N ARG A 347 5.06 5.68 13.03
CA ARG A 347 4.64 4.46 12.35
C ARG A 347 5.70 3.38 12.56
N VAL A 348 5.32 2.32 13.24
CA VAL A 348 6.13 1.11 13.47
C VAL A 348 5.62 0.02 12.55
N VAL A 349 6.52 -0.64 11.84
CA VAL A 349 6.20 -1.79 10.99
C VAL A 349 6.88 -3.03 11.56
N LEU A 350 6.09 -4.06 11.78
CA LEU A 350 6.56 -5.36 12.23
C LEU A 350 6.81 -6.29 11.05
N HIS A 351 7.87 -7.08 11.15
CA HIS A 351 8.31 -7.99 10.11
C HIS A 351 8.50 -9.39 10.66
N ALA A 352 8.38 -10.40 9.79
CA ALA A 352 8.66 -11.78 10.14
C ALA A 352 10.12 -12.02 10.57
N PHE A 353 11.04 -11.11 10.24
CA PHE A 353 12.45 -11.20 10.63
C PHE A 353 12.80 -10.45 11.93
N ASN A 354 11.89 -9.63 12.49
CA ASN A 354 12.14 -9.03 13.79
C ASN A 354 12.17 -10.09 14.89
N THR A 355 13.09 -9.92 15.84
CA THR A 355 13.18 -10.77 17.03
C THR A 355 12.31 -10.23 18.17
N LYS A 356 11.91 -11.12 19.08
CA LYS A 356 11.17 -10.74 20.29
C LYS A 356 11.93 -9.73 21.15
N ASP A 357 13.27 -9.86 21.22
CA ASP A 357 14.14 -8.94 21.96
C ASP A 357 14.17 -7.54 21.31
N GLU A 358 14.26 -7.45 19.98
CA GLU A 358 14.21 -6.18 19.27
C GLU A 358 12.89 -5.44 19.50
N ILE A 359 11.76 -6.18 19.45
CA ILE A 359 10.42 -5.62 19.71
C ILE A 359 10.33 -5.11 21.15
N LYS A 360 10.80 -5.90 22.11
CA LYS A 360 10.81 -5.51 23.53
C LYS A 360 11.65 -4.25 23.76
N ARG A 361 12.90 -4.22 23.27
CA ARG A 361 13.78 -3.05 23.42
C ARG A 361 13.20 -1.79 22.76
N LEU A 362 12.53 -1.90 21.62
CA LEU A 362 11.83 -0.79 21.00
C LEU A 362 10.75 -0.22 21.94
N LEU A 363 9.89 -1.08 22.48
CA LEU A 363 8.80 -0.66 23.36
C LEU A 363 9.30 -0.10 24.70
N GLU A 364 10.38 -0.66 25.26
CA GLU A 364 11.05 -0.13 26.46
C GLU A 364 11.62 1.27 26.21
N ALA A 365 12.23 1.52 25.03
CA ALA A 365 12.71 2.85 24.66
C ALA A 365 11.54 3.84 24.51
N ILE A 366 10.42 3.43 23.88
CA ILE A 366 9.22 4.26 23.76
C ILE A 366 8.64 4.57 25.14
N HIS A 367 8.55 3.57 26.02
CA HIS A 367 8.07 3.75 27.39
C HIS A 367 8.96 4.76 28.14
N SER A 368 10.27 4.60 28.08
CA SER A 368 11.21 5.52 28.75
C SER A 368 11.08 6.96 28.24
N TYR A 369 10.83 7.16 26.94
CA TYR A 369 10.58 8.49 26.37
C TYR A 369 9.34 9.15 26.94
N PHE A 370 8.24 8.42 27.12
CA PHE A 370 6.99 8.98 27.67
C PHE A 370 7.00 9.17 29.18
N GLN A 371 7.97 8.58 29.89
CA GLN A 371 8.15 8.79 31.33
C GLN A 371 9.11 9.94 31.66
N SER A 372 9.91 10.41 30.68
CA SER A 372 10.83 11.56 30.83
C SER A 372 10.11 12.89 30.55
#